data_13491016cd801cdd2010f74ebc2e9ec3
#
_entry.id   13491016cd801cdd2010f74ebc2e9ec3
#
_cell.length_a   1.000
_cell.length_b   1.000
_cell.length_c   1.000
_cell.angle_alpha   90.00
_cell.angle_beta   90.00
_cell.angle_gamma   90.00
#
_symmetry.space_group_name_H-M   'P 1'
#
loop_
_entity.id
_entity.type
_entity.pdbx_description
1 polymer ?
#
loop_
_entity_poly.entity_id
_entity_poly.type
_entity_poly.pdbx_seq_one_letter_code
_entity_poly.pdbx_strand_id
1 'polypeptide(L)'
;MTGFNSNFSDIQRQISFANLTDEQILELLSILQTKRNAKPKLTKEEKVFLQCCRERRSYSANKDLDTVVCPICGSIKIIKNGTKNGRQRYKCKDCARTFGDTIGTVVFRSKLSVAKLIELIKLTLQGESCRTIAKELGINKQTVLHNRHRICSVLHQFVCNQDDFKSLAESDEYYYPLSFKDIKDPMFFLGTLGRMPYTHRNYGKKLEYIEKQGFDGAFLQALNENEEQIRNELLKYVNYDNLKSQEKFSNALNGMETEKIIQVLKTLSEQQKKKRGISNQQVCCLSCIDRNNNHFLQTVCVGRIWASHIEKALVPHFSEDTVLITDSHRAYRTVANKHKIPLKQIPSGKHTSGGYSLGHINGYHHNISDFMYLYHGVSSKFLDYYLALFYWIEKNKHKSYLEQAYDIITLLSNQAKKIPLNKFKDKPISFDLKGLLS
;
A
#
# COMPACT_ATOMS: atom_id res chain seq x y z
N MET A 1 -28.00 -0.60 5.53
CA MET A 1 -29.18 -1.47 5.83
C MET A 1 -29.35 -2.62 4.83
N THR A 2 -28.39 -2.92 3.98
CA THR A 2 -28.56 -3.91 2.88
C THR A 2 -27.88 -5.26 3.11
N GLY A 3 -27.20 -5.49 4.21
CA GLY A 3 -26.52 -6.77 4.48
C GLY A 3 -27.34 -7.81 5.27
N PHE A 4 -28.51 -7.43 5.78
CA PHE A 4 -29.36 -8.35 6.54
C PHE A 4 -30.50 -8.95 5.71
N ASN A 5 -30.83 -8.34 4.56
CA ASN A 5 -31.94 -8.83 3.71
C ASN A 5 -31.55 -10.05 2.86
N SER A 6 -30.27 -10.23 2.51
CA SER A 6 -29.85 -11.43 1.76
C SER A 6 -29.94 -12.70 2.59
N ASN A 7 -29.54 -12.64 3.86
CA ASN A 7 -29.63 -13.79 4.77
C ASN A 7 -31.09 -14.15 5.13
N PHE A 8 -31.98 -13.18 5.15
CA PHE A 8 -33.40 -13.46 5.47
C PHE A 8 -34.12 -14.10 4.29
N SER A 9 -33.87 -13.67 3.07
CA SER A 9 -34.42 -14.30 1.86
C SER A 9 -33.85 -15.69 1.61
N ASP A 10 -32.57 -15.93 1.93
CA ASP A 10 -31.95 -17.26 1.82
C ASP A 10 -32.47 -18.21 2.92
N ILE A 11 -32.69 -17.72 4.13
CA ILE A 11 -33.35 -18.47 5.21
C ILE A 11 -34.80 -18.75 4.88
N GLN A 12 -35.55 -17.80 4.33
CA GLN A 12 -36.90 -18.02 3.87
C GLN A 12 -37.01 -19.06 2.72
N ARG A 13 -36.03 -19.03 1.77
CA ARG A 13 -35.92 -20.07 0.74
C ARG A 13 -35.60 -21.43 1.32
N GLN A 14 -34.66 -21.53 2.26
CA GLN A 14 -34.33 -22.80 2.90
C GLN A 14 -35.48 -23.34 3.75
N ILE A 15 -36.22 -22.47 4.44
CA ILE A 15 -37.44 -22.87 5.19
C ILE A 15 -38.56 -23.33 4.24
N SER A 16 -38.70 -22.73 3.07
CA SER A 16 -39.72 -23.16 2.07
C SER A 16 -39.38 -24.49 1.38
N PHE A 17 -38.12 -24.93 1.41
CA PHE A 17 -37.68 -26.24 0.90
C PHE A 17 -37.63 -27.34 1.96
N ALA A 18 -37.66 -26.99 3.26
CA ALA A 18 -37.78 -27.94 4.35
C ALA A 18 -39.26 -28.11 4.67
N ASN A 19 -39.77 -29.34 4.62
CA ASN A 19 -41.14 -29.68 5.07
C ASN A 19 -41.22 -29.53 6.61
N LEU A 20 -41.10 -28.29 7.11
CA LEU A 20 -41.20 -27.96 8.51
C LEU A 20 -42.64 -27.76 8.90
N THR A 21 -43.04 -28.32 10.03
CA THR A 21 -44.37 -28.07 10.62
C THR A 21 -44.49 -26.64 11.12
N ASP A 22 -45.71 -26.11 11.23
CA ASP A 22 -45.98 -24.77 11.74
C ASP A 22 -45.39 -24.55 13.16
N GLU A 23 -45.37 -25.57 14.01
CA GLU A 23 -44.73 -25.53 15.32
C GLU A 23 -43.22 -25.35 15.23
N GLN A 24 -42.56 -26.06 14.33
CA GLN A 24 -41.10 -25.91 14.10
C GLN A 24 -40.74 -24.52 13.54
N ILE A 25 -41.63 -23.97 12.71
CA ILE A 25 -41.43 -22.58 12.20
C ILE A 25 -41.61 -21.57 13.32
N LEU A 26 -42.56 -21.72 14.23
CA LEU A 26 -42.78 -20.86 15.38
C LEU A 26 -41.61 -20.94 16.36
N GLU A 27 -41.06 -22.13 16.61
CA GLU A 27 -39.88 -22.32 17.44
C GLU A 27 -38.65 -21.64 16.85
N LEU A 28 -38.38 -21.81 15.56
CA LEU A 28 -37.30 -21.13 14.86
C LEU A 28 -37.46 -19.60 14.89
N LEU A 29 -38.67 -19.10 14.72
CA LEU A 29 -38.98 -17.67 14.82
C LEU A 29 -38.74 -17.14 16.25
N SER A 30 -39.09 -17.91 17.28
CA SER A 30 -38.82 -17.55 18.67
C SER A 30 -37.33 -17.51 18.99
N ILE A 31 -36.54 -18.48 18.46
CA ILE A 31 -35.07 -18.51 18.57
C ILE A 31 -34.44 -17.34 17.83
N LEU A 32 -34.93 -16.98 16.66
CA LEU A 32 -34.46 -15.83 15.88
C LEU A 32 -34.78 -14.49 16.56
N GLN A 33 -35.97 -14.38 17.20
CA GLN A 33 -36.37 -13.21 17.97
C GLN A 33 -35.53 -13.05 19.25
N THR A 34 -35.25 -14.13 19.97
CA THR A 34 -34.36 -14.13 21.14
C THR A 34 -32.92 -13.77 20.78
N LYS A 35 -32.39 -14.30 19.66
CA LYS A 35 -31.07 -13.89 19.12
C LYS A 35 -31.04 -12.41 18.66
N ARG A 36 -32.12 -11.90 18.09
CA ARG A 36 -32.25 -10.49 17.67
C ARG A 36 -32.30 -9.53 18.85
N ASN A 37 -32.88 -9.93 19.96
CA ASN A 37 -32.99 -9.13 21.18
C ASN A 37 -31.78 -9.28 22.12
N ALA A 38 -30.93 -10.28 21.91
CA ALA A 38 -29.71 -10.43 22.68
C ALA A 38 -28.75 -9.25 22.38
N LYS A 39 -28.47 -8.44 23.36
CA LYS A 39 -27.43 -7.38 23.23
C LYS A 39 -26.12 -8.05 22.86
N PRO A 40 -25.43 -7.64 21.75
CA PRO A 40 -24.18 -8.24 21.36
C PRO A 40 -23.15 -8.09 22.48
N LYS A 41 -22.72 -9.22 23.05
CA LYS A 41 -21.66 -9.24 24.07
C LYS A 41 -20.33 -9.08 23.35
N LEU A 42 -19.48 -8.18 23.87
CA LEU A 42 -18.11 -8.02 23.35
C LEU A 42 -17.28 -9.27 23.69
N THR A 43 -16.49 -9.73 22.73
CA THR A 43 -15.51 -10.79 22.97
C THR A 43 -14.39 -10.31 23.90
N LYS A 44 -13.57 -11.24 24.42
CA LYS A 44 -12.41 -10.91 25.26
C LYS A 44 -11.45 -9.97 24.51
N GLU A 45 -11.17 -10.29 23.25
CA GLU A 45 -10.29 -9.52 22.37
C GLU A 45 -10.85 -8.12 22.07
N GLU A 46 -12.15 -8.00 21.85
CA GLU A 46 -12.81 -6.70 21.68
C GLU A 46 -12.69 -5.81 22.92
N LYS A 47 -12.81 -6.41 24.11
CA LYS A 47 -12.66 -5.66 25.37
C LYS A 47 -11.24 -5.13 25.52
N VAL A 48 -10.22 -5.97 25.28
CA VAL A 48 -8.79 -5.59 25.35
C VAL A 48 -8.51 -4.48 24.33
N PHE A 49 -8.91 -4.66 23.07
CA PHE A 49 -8.72 -3.65 22.01
C PHE A 49 -9.35 -2.29 22.38
N LEU A 50 -10.60 -2.30 22.88
CA LEU A 50 -11.28 -1.06 23.27
C LEU A 50 -10.62 -0.41 24.49
N GLN A 51 -10.03 -1.22 25.38
CA GLN A 51 -9.25 -0.73 26.51
C GLN A 51 -7.98 -0.04 26.04
N CYS A 52 -7.18 -0.64 25.17
CA CYS A 52 -6.01 0.02 24.54
C CYS A 52 -6.38 1.36 23.86
N CYS A 53 -7.53 1.41 23.16
CA CYS A 53 -8.02 2.66 22.56
C CYS A 53 -8.35 3.74 23.61
N ARG A 54 -8.77 3.35 24.81
CA ARG A 54 -9.06 4.28 25.94
C ARG A 54 -7.79 4.77 26.58
N GLU A 55 -6.89 3.87 26.94
CA GLU A 55 -5.59 4.18 27.56
C GLU A 55 -4.78 5.17 26.75
N ARG A 56 -4.74 5.00 25.42
CA ARG A 56 -4.10 5.95 24.52
C ARG A 56 -4.61 7.40 24.68
N ARG A 57 -5.90 7.58 24.87
CA ARG A 57 -6.50 8.93 25.03
C ARG A 57 -6.17 9.54 26.39
N SER A 58 -6.17 8.73 27.42
CA SER A 58 -5.81 9.15 28.77
C SER A 58 -4.35 9.58 28.84
N TYR A 59 -3.45 8.81 28.24
CA TYR A 59 -2.02 9.11 28.19
C TYR A 59 -1.68 10.42 27.47
N SER A 60 -2.41 10.74 26.39
CA SER A 60 -2.14 11.97 25.61
C SER A 60 -2.57 13.25 26.30
N ALA A 61 -3.34 13.16 27.41
CA ALA A 61 -3.92 14.34 28.05
C ALA A 61 -3.38 14.64 29.45
N ASN A 62 -3.10 13.67 30.31
CA ASN A 62 -2.76 13.94 31.70
C ASN A 62 -1.96 12.87 32.45
N LYS A 63 -1.36 11.89 31.81
CA LYS A 63 -0.63 10.78 32.46
C LYS A 63 -1.43 9.90 33.44
N ASP A 64 -2.69 10.23 33.75
CA ASP A 64 -3.59 9.42 34.56
C ASP A 64 -4.37 8.46 33.66
N LEU A 65 -4.06 7.16 33.78
CA LEU A 65 -4.58 6.08 32.92
C LEU A 65 -6.10 5.88 32.97
N ASP A 66 -6.77 6.39 34.00
CA ASP A 66 -8.20 6.16 34.23
C ASP A 66 -9.13 7.27 33.69
N THR A 67 -8.57 8.39 33.25
CA THR A 67 -9.38 9.55 32.86
C THR A 67 -9.64 9.58 31.35
N VAL A 68 -10.90 9.37 30.94
CA VAL A 68 -11.31 9.51 29.54
C VAL A 68 -11.38 10.98 29.18
N VAL A 69 -10.65 11.41 28.17
CA VAL A 69 -10.59 12.80 27.69
C VAL A 69 -11.39 12.96 26.40
N CYS A 70 -12.02 14.12 26.23
CA CYS A 70 -12.72 14.45 25.00
C CYS A 70 -11.75 14.61 23.83
N PRO A 71 -11.86 13.81 22.76
CA PRO A 71 -10.95 13.89 21.61
C PRO A 71 -11.18 15.11 20.72
N ILE A 72 -12.14 15.98 21.07
CA ILE A 72 -12.56 17.13 20.27
C ILE A 72 -12.13 18.44 20.92
N CYS A 73 -12.34 18.58 22.25
CA CYS A 73 -12.00 19.81 22.98
C CYS A 73 -11.03 19.59 24.14
N GLY A 74 -10.54 18.38 24.38
CA GLY A 74 -9.59 18.07 25.45
C GLY A 74 -10.19 18.03 26.87
N SER A 75 -11.48 18.28 27.03
CA SER A 75 -12.12 18.31 28.36
C SER A 75 -12.14 16.93 29.03
N ILE A 76 -11.97 16.92 30.35
CA ILE A 76 -12.10 15.75 31.22
C ILE A 76 -13.55 15.55 31.72
N LYS A 77 -14.44 16.53 31.53
CA LYS A 77 -15.85 16.46 31.97
C LYS A 77 -16.67 15.54 31.05
N ILE A 78 -16.45 14.24 31.17
CA ILE A 78 -17.03 13.20 30.35
C ILE A 78 -18.02 12.37 31.14
N ILE A 79 -19.17 12.08 30.53
CA ILE A 79 -20.18 11.17 31.08
C ILE A 79 -20.41 9.99 30.14
N LYS A 80 -20.75 8.82 30.70
CA LYS A 80 -21.21 7.66 29.94
C LYS A 80 -22.56 8.00 29.29
N ASN A 81 -22.69 7.75 27.98
CA ASN A 81 -23.90 8.06 27.20
C ASN A 81 -24.44 6.81 26.50
N GLY A 82 -24.80 5.81 27.32
CA GLY A 82 -25.34 4.55 26.84
C GLY A 82 -24.34 3.70 26.03
N THR A 83 -24.83 2.62 25.45
CA THR A 83 -24.08 1.71 24.60
C THR A 83 -24.68 1.63 23.20
N LYS A 84 -23.84 1.41 22.17
CA LYS A 84 -24.26 1.11 20.81
C LYS A 84 -23.49 -0.10 20.31
N ASN A 85 -24.22 -1.16 19.90
CA ASN A 85 -23.63 -2.44 19.46
C ASN A 85 -22.62 -3.02 20.50
N GLY A 86 -22.99 -3.01 21.80
CA GLY A 86 -22.15 -3.47 22.90
C GLY A 86 -20.98 -2.54 23.28
N ARG A 87 -20.72 -1.47 22.53
CA ARG A 87 -19.62 -0.52 22.76
C ARG A 87 -20.08 0.68 23.55
N GLN A 88 -19.31 1.10 24.57
CA GLN A 88 -19.61 2.27 25.39
C GLN A 88 -19.54 3.53 24.55
N ARG A 89 -20.48 4.44 24.75
CA ARG A 89 -20.45 5.82 24.23
C ARG A 89 -20.26 6.80 25.37
N TYR A 90 -19.65 7.91 25.05
CA TYR A 90 -19.38 9.02 25.95
C TYR A 90 -19.97 10.32 25.41
N LYS A 91 -20.32 11.25 26.30
CA LYS A 91 -20.71 12.62 25.94
C LYS A 91 -19.84 13.59 26.74
N CYS A 92 -19.25 14.56 26.08
CA CYS A 92 -18.55 15.67 26.72
C CYS A 92 -19.56 16.69 27.21
N LYS A 93 -19.41 17.15 28.45
CA LYS A 93 -20.28 18.21 29.02
C LYS A 93 -19.96 19.58 28.44
N ASP A 94 -18.68 19.85 28.12
CA ASP A 94 -18.26 21.19 27.67
C ASP A 94 -18.58 21.43 26.18
N CYS A 95 -18.32 20.48 25.28
CA CYS A 95 -18.61 20.64 23.85
C CYS A 95 -19.89 19.91 23.39
N ALA A 96 -20.63 19.26 24.30
CA ALA A 96 -21.85 18.49 24.06
C ALA A 96 -21.74 17.32 23.03
N ARG A 97 -20.59 17.09 22.45
CA ARG A 97 -20.40 16.04 21.41
C ARG A 97 -20.30 14.65 22.03
N THR A 98 -20.81 13.66 21.28
CA THR A 98 -20.73 12.25 21.65
C THR A 98 -19.66 11.52 20.87
N PHE A 99 -18.97 10.57 21.51
CA PHE A 99 -17.91 9.79 20.90
C PHE A 99 -17.83 8.38 21.49
N GLY A 100 -17.10 7.49 20.84
CA GLY A 100 -16.81 6.12 21.31
C GLY A 100 -15.32 5.88 21.46
N ASP A 101 -14.94 4.69 21.92
CA ASP A 101 -13.55 4.34 22.22
C ASP A 101 -12.61 4.43 21.02
N THR A 102 -13.08 4.06 19.83
CA THR A 102 -12.27 4.00 18.62
C THR A 102 -12.06 5.35 17.91
N ILE A 103 -12.61 6.47 18.44
CA ILE A 103 -12.44 7.77 17.80
C ILE A 103 -10.96 8.17 17.74
N GLY A 104 -10.54 8.69 16.60
CA GLY A 104 -9.14 9.07 16.37
C GLY A 104 -8.21 7.89 16.06
N THR A 105 -8.68 6.65 16.03
CA THR A 105 -7.90 5.49 15.58
C THR A 105 -8.12 5.20 14.10
N VAL A 106 -7.22 4.41 13.51
CA VAL A 106 -7.33 3.94 12.10
C VAL A 106 -8.61 3.14 11.87
N VAL A 107 -9.11 2.46 12.91
CA VAL A 107 -10.35 1.66 12.85
C VAL A 107 -11.63 2.43 13.16
N PHE A 108 -11.55 3.74 13.39
CA PHE A 108 -12.72 4.58 13.62
C PHE A 108 -13.72 4.48 12.47
N ARG A 109 -14.99 4.24 12.81
CA ARG A 109 -16.09 3.95 11.87
C ARG A 109 -15.89 2.68 11.03
N SER A 110 -14.98 1.77 11.42
CA SER A 110 -14.95 0.44 10.83
C SER A 110 -16.28 -0.28 11.14
N LYS A 111 -16.85 -0.92 10.12
CA LYS A 111 -18.01 -1.81 10.27
C LYS A 111 -17.59 -3.24 10.63
N LEU A 112 -16.30 -3.56 10.56
CA LEU A 112 -15.77 -4.87 10.93
C LEU A 112 -15.73 -5.01 12.45
N SER A 113 -16.09 -6.19 12.96
CA SER A 113 -15.77 -6.57 14.34
C SER A 113 -14.26 -6.70 14.54
N VAL A 114 -13.79 -6.60 15.78
CA VAL A 114 -12.35 -6.76 16.05
C VAL A 114 -11.88 -8.15 15.66
N ALA A 115 -12.67 -9.19 15.91
CA ALA A 115 -12.36 -10.56 15.52
C ALA A 115 -12.16 -10.69 13.99
N LYS A 116 -13.07 -10.13 13.17
CA LYS A 116 -12.89 -10.11 11.70
C LYS A 116 -11.69 -9.28 11.28
N LEU A 117 -11.33 -8.23 12.02
CA LEU A 117 -10.16 -7.42 11.71
C LEU A 117 -8.87 -8.18 12.01
N ILE A 118 -8.79 -8.89 13.14
CA ILE A 118 -7.65 -9.75 13.48
C ILE A 118 -7.46 -10.84 12.43
N GLU A 119 -8.54 -11.51 12.02
CA GLU A 119 -8.47 -12.55 10.99
C GLU A 119 -8.06 -11.97 9.63
N LEU A 120 -8.55 -10.77 9.25
CA LEU A 120 -8.12 -10.06 8.05
C LEU A 120 -6.62 -9.76 8.09
N ILE A 121 -6.10 -9.34 9.24
CA ILE A 121 -4.66 -9.07 9.41
C ILE A 121 -3.87 -10.37 9.25
N LYS A 122 -4.26 -11.43 9.95
CA LYS A 122 -3.62 -12.75 9.89
C LYS A 122 -3.55 -13.26 8.45
N LEU A 123 -4.68 -13.29 7.73
CA LEU A 123 -4.72 -13.72 6.34
C LEU A 123 -3.92 -12.79 5.40
N THR A 124 -3.83 -11.51 5.74
CA THR A 124 -2.96 -10.57 5.00
C THR A 124 -1.47 -10.90 5.21
N LEU A 125 -1.06 -11.23 6.43
CA LEU A 125 0.32 -11.66 6.73
C LEU A 125 0.68 -12.98 6.05
N GLN A 126 -0.29 -13.88 5.89
CA GLN A 126 -0.13 -15.14 5.14
C GLN A 126 -0.06 -14.94 3.60
N GLY A 127 -0.21 -13.71 3.12
CA GLY A 127 -0.15 -13.41 1.68
C GLY A 127 -1.45 -13.69 0.92
N GLU A 128 -2.55 -13.99 1.62
CA GLU A 128 -3.82 -14.35 0.98
C GLU A 128 -4.36 -13.23 0.08
N SER A 129 -4.98 -13.64 -1.04
CA SER A 129 -5.58 -12.70 -1.97
C SER A 129 -6.77 -11.94 -1.36
N CYS A 130 -7.03 -10.71 -1.82
CA CYS A 130 -8.23 -9.98 -1.37
C CYS A 130 -9.54 -10.71 -1.70
N ARG A 131 -9.56 -11.60 -2.69
CA ARG A 131 -10.74 -12.41 -3.04
C ARG A 131 -10.94 -13.54 -2.05
N THR A 132 -9.87 -14.25 -1.68
CA THR A 132 -9.89 -15.31 -0.66
C THR A 132 -10.37 -14.75 0.67
N ILE A 133 -9.74 -13.69 1.17
CA ILE A 133 -10.10 -13.04 2.44
C ILE A 133 -11.55 -12.56 2.42
N ALA A 134 -12.01 -11.98 1.31
CA ALA A 134 -13.40 -11.52 1.18
C ALA A 134 -14.40 -12.65 1.30
N LYS A 135 -14.09 -13.82 0.69
CA LYS A 135 -14.91 -15.03 0.77
C LYS A 135 -14.97 -15.59 2.18
N GLU A 136 -13.81 -15.76 2.83
CA GLU A 136 -13.73 -16.33 4.19
C GLU A 136 -14.42 -15.47 5.24
N LEU A 137 -14.26 -14.14 5.17
CA LEU A 137 -14.86 -13.24 6.15
C LEU A 137 -16.29 -12.82 5.82
N GLY A 138 -16.83 -13.20 4.66
CA GLY A 138 -18.15 -12.77 4.19
C GLY A 138 -18.27 -11.25 4.04
N ILE A 139 -17.25 -10.59 3.43
CA ILE A 139 -17.19 -9.13 3.23
C ILE A 139 -16.81 -8.78 1.79
N ASN A 140 -17.04 -7.53 1.40
CA ASN A 140 -16.70 -7.07 0.05
C ASN A 140 -15.17 -6.99 -0.14
N LYS A 141 -14.67 -7.42 -1.32
CA LYS A 141 -13.25 -7.35 -1.71
C LYS A 141 -12.65 -5.94 -1.53
N GLN A 142 -13.40 -4.89 -1.86
CA GLN A 142 -12.94 -3.51 -1.70
C GLN A 142 -12.74 -3.15 -0.22
N THR A 143 -13.58 -3.70 0.68
CA THR A 143 -13.41 -3.54 2.14
C THR A 143 -12.11 -4.20 2.61
N VAL A 144 -11.77 -5.38 2.08
CA VAL A 144 -10.48 -6.04 2.37
C VAL A 144 -9.32 -5.17 1.92
N LEU A 145 -9.30 -4.73 0.66
CA LEU A 145 -8.23 -3.91 0.08
C LEU A 145 -8.02 -2.61 0.89
N HIS A 146 -9.10 -1.92 1.25
CA HIS A 146 -9.01 -0.69 2.05
C HIS A 146 -8.43 -0.92 3.44
N ASN A 147 -8.81 -2.02 4.11
CA ASN A 147 -8.24 -2.33 5.42
C ASN A 147 -6.79 -2.80 5.31
N ARG A 148 -6.44 -3.57 4.28
CA ARG A 148 -5.03 -3.93 3.99
C ARG A 148 -4.18 -2.67 3.82
N HIS A 149 -4.59 -1.71 3.00
CA HIS A 149 -3.85 -0.45 2.83
C HIS A 149 -3.76 0.35 4.14
N ARG A 150 -4.78 0.33 4.99
CA ARG A 150 -4.70 0.96 6.32
C ARG A 150 -3.67 0.29 7.21
N ILE A 151 -3.66 -1.03 7.25
CA ILE A 151 -2.69 -1.82 8.01
C ILE A 151 -1.27 -1.48 7.50
N CYS A 152 -1.05 -1.62 6.20
CA CYS A 152 0.24 -1.33 5.59
C CYS A 152 0.70 0.12 5.80
N SER A 153 -0.23 1.10 5.81
CA SER A 153 0.10 2.50 6.07
C SER A 153 0.57 2.75 7.51
N VAL A 154 0.02 2.01 8.47
CA VAL A 154 0.48 2.08 9.88
C VAL A 154 1.84 1.41 10.01
N LEU A 155 2.01 0.24 9.42
CA LEU A 155 3.30 -0.45 9.40
C LEU A 155 4.39 0.41 8.74
N HIS A 156 4.08 1.07 7.63
CA HIS A 156 5.02 1.97 6.96
C HIS A 156 5.47 3.12 7.85
N GLN A 157 4.57 3.72 8.65
CA GLN A 157 4.94 4.75 9.61
C GLN A 157 5.85 4.21 10.73
N PHE A 158 5.63 2.96 11.13
CA PHE A 158 6.45 2.27 12.13
C PHE A 158 7.84 1.93 11.59
N VAL A 159 7.92 1.49 10.35
CA VAL A 159 9.17 1.10 9.66
C VAL A 159 10.02 2.32 9.27
N CYS A 160 9.46 3.53 9.18
CA CYS A 160 10.24 4.75 8.92
C CYS A 160 11.27 5.06 10.04
N ASN A 161 11.18 4.42 11.19
CA ASN A 161 12.20 4.39 12.24
C ASN A 161 13.04 3.12 12.08
N GLN A 162 13.72 3.00 10.96
CA GLN A 162 14.54 1.82 10.65
C GLN A 162 15.76 1.74 11.56
N ASP A 163 16.26 0.51 11.72
CA ASP A 163 17.36 0.23 12.63
C ASP A 163 18.68 0.90 12.18
N ASP A 164 19.51 1.26 13.13
CA ASP A 164 20.88 1.67 12.87
C ASP A 164 21.76 0.43 12.68
N PHE A 165 22.67 0.51 11.70
CA PHE A 165 23.62 -0.56 11.40
C PHE A 165 24.87 -0.43 12.25
N LYS A 166 25.23 -1.54 12.87
CA LYS A 166 26.48 -1.70 13.64
C LYS A 166 27.19 -2.92 13.10
N SER A 167 28.44 -2.83 12.76
CA SER A 167 29.24 -3.92 12.22
C SER A 167 29.11 -4.14 10.69
N LEU A 168 29.15 -5.38 10.22
CA LEU A 168 29.11 -5.72 8.79
C LEU A 168 27.67 -5.55 8.24
N ALA A 169 27.50 -4.62 7.33
CA ALA A 169 26.22 -4.35 6.65
C ALA A 169 26.34 -4.65 5.15
N GLU A 170 25.52 -5.55 4.65
CA GLU A 170 25.39 -5.87 3.22
C GLU A 170 24.32 -4.97 2.60
N SER A 171 24.63 -4.28 1.51
CA SER A 171 23.66 -3.43 0.78
C SER A 171 23.67 -3.73 -0.71
N ASP A 172 22.47 -3.75 -1.30
CA ASP A 172 22.26 -3.98 -2.72
C ASP A 172 20.89 -3.43 -3.16
N GLU A 173 20.62 -3.33 -4.47
CA GLU A 173 19.38 -2.86 -5.03
C GLU A 173 18.46 -4.01 -5.45
N TYR A 174 17.22 -3.94 -5.00
CA TYR A 174 16.13 -4.79 -5.50
C TYR A 174 15.29 -4.01 -6.50
N TYR A 175 15.09 -4.56 -7.69
CA TYR A 175 14.33 -3.93 -8.76
C TYR A 175 12.94 -4.54 -8.92
N TYR A 176 11.90 -3.71 -8.75
CA TYR A 176 10.52 -4.12 -8.89
C TYR A 176 9.87 -3.48 -10.13
N PRO A 177 9.04 -4.21 -10.90
CA PRO A 177 8.37 -3.63 -12.08
C PRO A 177 7.53 -2.40 -11.76
N LEU A 178 7.73 -1.33 -12.52
CA LEU A 178 6.95 -0.11 -12.38
C LEU A 178 5.49 -0.34 -12.79
N SER A 179 4.55 0.05 -11.94
CA SER A 179 3.12 -0.17 -12.15
C SER A 179 2.31 1.05 -11.70
N PHE A 180 1.54 1.60 -12.63
CA PHE A 180 0.63 2.72 -12.38
C PHE A 180 -0.83 2.28 -12.23
N LYS A 181 -1.07 1.06 -11.76
CA LYS A 181 -2.43 0.60 -11.41
C LYS A 181 -3.10 1.63 -10.49
N ASP A 182 -4.38 1.88 -10.72
CA ASP A 182 -5.23 2.84 -9.99
C ASP A 182 -4.92 4.34 -10.21
N ILE A 183 -3.89 4.71 -10.96
CA ILE A 183 -3.71 6.07 -11.43
C ILE A 183 -4.47 6.19 -12.74
N LYS A 184 -5.50 7.04 -12.77
CA LYS A 184 -6.37 7.25 -13.95
C LYS A 184 -6.28 8.68 -14.50
N ASP A 185 -5.42 9.51 -13.90
CA ASP A 185 -5.26 10.90 -14.31
C ASP A 185 -4.43 10.98 -15.60
N PRO A 186 -5.01 11.39 -16.72
CA PRO A 186 -4.29 11.55 -17.97
C PRO A 186 -3.14 12.56 -17.89
N MET A 187 -3.30 13.63 -17.09
CA MET A 187 -2.27 14.64 -16.90
C MET A 187 -1.03 14.08 -16.20
N PHE A 188 -1.21 13.14 -15.26
CA PHE A 188 -0.10 12.43 -14.67
C PHE A 188 0.72 11.67 -15.74
N PHE A 189 0.04 10.95 -16.63
CA PHE A 189 0.73 10.16 -17.66
C PHE A 189 1.42 11.07 -18.70
N LEU A 190 0.74 12.07 -19.19
CA LEU A 190 1.28 12.97 -20.20
C LEU A 190 2.32 13.93 -19.61
N GLY A 191 2.02 14.57 -18.49
CA GLY A 191 2.87 15.59 -17.89
C GLY A 191 4.09 15.04 -17.13
N THR A 192 3.96 13.87 -16.50
CA THR A 192 5.03 13.29 -15.67
C THR A 192 5.81 12.20 -16.40
N LEU A 193 5.12 11.39 -17.23
CA LEU A 193 5.70 10.20 -17.86
C LEU A 193 5.93 10.37 -19.35
N GLY A 194 5.45 11.46 -19.95
CA GLY A 194 5.53 11.69 -21.40
C GLY A 194 4.86 10.59 -22.24
N ARG A 195 3.95 9.81 -21.66
CA ARG A 195 3.29 8.68 -22.34
C ARG A 195 1.84 8.50 -21.90
N MET A 196 1.10 7.70 -22.69
CA MET A 196 -0.27 7.32 -22.37
C MET A 196 -0.34 6.16 -21.35
N PRO A 197 -1.46 6.01 -20.61
CA PRO A 197 -1.68 4.87 -19.75
C PRO A 197 -1.78 3.58 -20.57
N TYR A 198 -1.09 2.52 -20.13
CA TYR A 198 -1.24 1.19 -20.74
C TYR A 198 -2.60 0.58 -20.36
N THR A 199 -3.34 0.12 -21.37
CA THR A 199 -4.55 -0.67 -21.15
C THR A 199 -4.27 -2.13 -21.49
N HIS A 200 -4.45 -3.04 -20.54
CA HIS A 200 -4.13 -4.48 -20.68
C HIS A 200 -4.78 -5.18 -21.88
N ARG A 201 -5.98 -4.73 -22.30
CA ARG A 201 -6.76 -5.42 -23.34
C ARG A 201 -6.26 -5.17 -24.78
N ASN A 202 -5.44 -4.14 -25.01
CA ASN A 202 -5.10 -3.72 -26.35
C ASN A 202 -3.60 -3.59 -26.62
N TYR A 203 -2.74 -4.08 -25.74
CA TYR A 203 -1.29 -3.87 -25.84
C TYR A 203 -0.73 -4.43 -27.18
N GLY A 204 -1.04 -5.67 -27.52
CA GLY A 204 -0.58 -6.27 -28.77
C GLY A 204 -1.22 -5.64 -30.02
N LYS A 205 -2.51 -5.37 -29.98
CA LYS A 205 -3.23 -4.73 -31.09
C LYS A 205 -2.80 -3.27 -31.34
N LYS A 206 -2.36 -2.56 -30.29
CA LYS A 206 -1.84 -1.18 -30.43
C LYS A 206 -0.44 -1.11 -30.98
N LEU A 207 0.42 -2.08 -30.63
CA LEU A 207 1.74 -2.21 -31.26
C LEU A 207 1.62 -2.47 -32.76
N GLU A 208 0.80 -3.44 -33.18
CA GLU A 208 0.50 -3.69 -34.59
C GLU A 208 -0.08 -2.46 -35.31
N TYR A 209 -0.93 -1.68 -34.66
CA TYR A 209 -1.51 -0.47 -35.26
C TYR A 209 -0.46 0.63 -35.39
N ILE A 210 0.41 0.83 -34.40
CA ILE A 210 1.51 1.80 -34.45
C ILE A 210 2.52 1.41 -35.52
N GLU A 211 2.88 0.15 -35.63
CA GLU A 211 3.76 -0.38 -36.68
C GLU A 211 3.16 -0.25 -38.08
N LYS A 212 1.85 -0.51 -38.23
CA LYS A 212 1.13 -0.40 -39.50
C LYS A 212 0.93 1.04 -39.96
N GLN A 213 0.90 2.01 -39.04
CA GLN A 213 0.74 3.44 -39.39
C GLN A 213 2.08 4.11 -39.72
N GLY A 214 3.23 3.42 -39.57
CA GLY A 214 4.54 3.93 -39.92
C GLY A 214 4.82 5.29 -39.28
N PHE A 215 4.96 5.33 -37.98
CA PHE A 215 5.38 6.53 -37.24
C PHE A 215 6.86 6.83 -37.54
N ASP A 216 7.15 7.08 -38.81
CA ASP A 216 8.44 7.56 -39.26
C ASP A 216 8.56 9.10 -39.14
N GLY A 217 9.75 9.63 -39.40
CA GLY A 217 10.00 11.07 -39.31
C GLY A 217 9.12 11.90 -40.26
N ALA A 218 8.68 11.33 -41.40
CA ALA A 218 7.81 11.99 -42.36
C ALA A 218 6.38 12.13 -41.85
N PHE A 219 5.87 11.10 -41.14
CA PHE A 219 4.57 11.15 -40.49
C PHE A 219 4.54 12.19 -39.35
N LEU A 220 5.60 12.25 -38.52
CA LEU A 220 5.74 13.24 -37.48
C LEU A 220 5.86 14.66 -38.03
N GLN A 221 6.45 14.83 -39.19
CA GLN A 221 6.57 16.12 -39.88
C GLN A 221 5.23 16.57 -40.47
N ALA A 222 4.46 15.67 -41.07
CA ALA A 222 3.11 15.93 -41.55
C ALA A 222 2.11 16.25 -40.43
N LEU A 223 2.30 15.66 -39.22
CA LEU A 223 1.53 15.97 -38.05
C LEU A 223 1.82 17.36 -37.46
N ASN A 224 3.04 17.90 -37.64
CA ASN A 224 3.39 19.26 -37.23
C ASN A 224 2.59 20.32 -37.96
N GLU A 225 2.07 20.00 -39.13
CA GLU A 225 1.31 20.94 -39.99
C GLU A 225 -0.18 20.96 -39.63
N ASN A 226 -0.67 20.02 -38.80
CA ASN A 226 -2.10 19.94 -38.43
C ASN A 226 -2.32 19.48 -37.01
N GLU A 227 -2.31 20.42 -36.07
CA GLU A 227 -2.43 20.19 -34.63
C GLU A 227 -3.73 19.44 -34.21
N GLU A 228 -4.84 19.71 -34.88
CA GLU A 228 -6.13 19.10 -34.64
C GLU A 228 -6.13 17.60 -35.00
N GLN A 229 -5.43 17.24 -36.06
CA GLN A 229 -5.27 15.85 -36.50
C GLN A 229 -4.42 15.03 -35.47
N ILE A 230 -3.37 15.64 -34.93
CA ILE A 230 -2.54 15.02 -33.86
C ILE A 230 -3.39 14.73 -32.62
N ARG A 231 -4.20 15.70 -32.21
CA ARG A 231 -5.07 15.54 -31.02
C ARG A 231 -6.11 14.45 -31.26
N ASN A 232 -6.72 14.39 -32.44
CA ASN A 232 -7.69 13.37 -32.81
C ASN A 232 -7.06 11.97 -32.91
N GLU A 233 -5.85 11.84 -33.43
CA GLU A 233 -5.13 10.57 -33.42
C GLU A 233 -4.79 10.09 -32.00
N LEU A 234 -4.30 10.98 -31.14
CA LEU A 234 -4.08 10.63 -29.73
C LEU A 234 -5.35 10.15 -29.02
N LEU A 235 -6.50 10.75 -29.33
CA LEU A 235 -7.79 10.31 -28.79
C LEU A 235 -8.16 8.88 -29.19
N LYS A 236 -7.76 8.42 -30.37
CA LYS A 236 -7.98 7.01 -30.81
C LYS A 236 -7.18 5.99 -30.00
N TYR A 237 -6.03 6.37 -29.41
CA TYR A 237 -5.21 5.49 -28.58
C TYR A 237 -5.73 5.37 -27.15
N VAL A 238 -6.63 6.26 -26.74
CA VAL A 238 -7.18 6.29 -25.40
C VAL A 238 -8.54 5.60 -25.40
N ASN A 239 -8.53 4.31 -25.13
CA ASN A 239 -9.76 3.55 -24.97
C ASN A 239 -10.24 3.72 -23.53
N TYR A 240 -11.11 4.68 -23.29
CA TYR A 240 -11.79 4.85 -22.01
C TYR A 240 -13.10 4.09 -22.00
N ASP A 241 -13.33 3.32 -20.95
CA ASP A 241 -14.58 2.57 -20.76
C ASP A 241 -15.80 3.49 -20.50
N ASN A 242 -15.60 4.82 -20.43
CA ASN A 242 -16.69 5.78 -20.27
C ASN A 242 -16.37 7.19 -20.84
N LEU A 243 -17.44 7.85 -21.31
CA LEU A 243 -17.43 9.19 -21.92
C LEU A 243 -16.78 10.28 -21.03
N LYS A 244 -16.99 10.24 -19.71
CA LYS A 244 -16.41 11.24 -18.76
C LYS A 244 -14.88 11.20 -18.71
N SER A 245 -14.27 10.03 -18.87
CA SER A 245 -12.83 9.88 -18.89
C SER A 245 -12.26 10.35 -20.22
N GLN A 246 -13.01 10.17 -21.30
CA GLN A 246 -12.66 10.65 -22.65
C GLN A 246 -12.71 12.17 -22.75
N GLU A 247 -13.73 12.80 -22.17
CA GLU A 247 -13.87 14.25 -22.07
C GLU A 247 -12.73 14.91 -21.25
N LYS A 248 -12.38 14.33 -20.08
CA LYS A 248 -11.26 14.80 -19.27
C LYS A 248 -9.93 14.72 -20.00
N PHE A 249 -9.74 13.69 -20.79
CA PHE A 249 -8.51 13.51 -21.57
C PHE A 249 -8.46 14.50 -22.75
N SER A 250 -9.56 14.69 -23.45
CA SER A 250 -9.67 15.68 -24.54
C SER A 250 -9.37 17.10 -24.01
N ASN A 251 -9.95 17.47 -22.85
CA ASN A 251 -9.70 18.76 -22.22
C ASN A 251 -8.23 18.92 -21.77
N ALA A 252 -7.60 17.84 -21.31
CA ALA A 252 -6.17 17.84 -20.96
C ALA A 252 -5.26 18.04 -22.17
N LEU A 253 -5.57 17.39 -23.29
CA LEU A 253 -4.84 17.57 -24.56
C LEU A 253 -4.99 18.99 -25.12
N ASN A 254 -6.19 19.56 -25.02
CA ASN A 254 -6.45 20.92 -25.49
C ASN A 254 -5.67 22.00 -24.72
N GLY A 255 -5.20 21.70 -23.50
CA GLY A 255 -4.34 22.58 -22.70
C GLY A 255 -2.84 22.34 -22.84
N MET A 256 -2.40 21.37 -23.66
CA MET A 256 -0.98 21.06 -23.85
C MET A 256 -0.40 21.73 -25.08
N GLU A 257 0.85 22.21 -24.98
CA GLU A 257 1.63 22.70 -26.10
C GLU A 257 1.91 21.59 -27.11
N THR A 258 1.84 21.89 -28.40
CA THR A 258 2.02 20.95 -29.52
C THR A 258 3.35 20.18 -29.42
N GLU A 259 4.42 20.85 -29.01
CA GLU A 259 5.75 20.25 -28.84
C GLU A 259 5.75 19.11 -27.79
N LYS A 260 5.02 19.27 -26.68
CA LYS A 260 4.87 18.23 -25.69
C LYS A 260 4.07 17.03 -26.20
N ILE A 261 3.06 17.27 -27.04
CA ILE A 261 2.26 16.22 -27.68
C ILE A 261 3.13 15.38 -28.62
N ILE A 262 3.97 16.06 -29.42
CA ILE A 262 4.93 15.41 -30.34
C ILE A 262 5.98 14.61 -29.57
N GLN A 263 6.47 15.13 -28.45
CA GLN A 263 7.41 14.41 -27.58
C GLN A 263 6.78 13.12 -26.99
N VAL A 264 5.50 13.16 -26.62
CA VAL A 264 4.73 11.99 -26.19
C VAL A 264 4.64 10.94 -27.29
N LEU A 265 4.35 11.34 -28.53
CA LEU A 265 4.29 10.45 -29.71
C LEU A 265 5.66 9.83 -30.02
N LYS A 266 6.74 10.61 -29.98
CA LYS A 266 8.11 10.10 -30.14
C LYS A 266 8.46 9.07 -29.05
N THR A 267 8.14 9.37 -27.78
CA THR A 267 8.37 8.46 -26.66
C THR A 267 7.57 7.15 -26.81
N LEU A 268 6.36 7.22 -27.35
CA LEU A 268 5.55 6.02 -27.65
C LEU A 268 6.18 5.16 -28.75
N SER A 269 6.78 5.76 -29.78
CA SER A 269 7.47 5.03 -30.86
C SER A 269 8.80 4.42 -30.39
N GLU A 270 9.53 5.07 -29.49
CA GLU A 270 10.82 4.62 -28.97
C GLU A 270 10.72 3.56 -27.87
N GLN A 271 9.62 3.50 -27.13
CA GLN A 271 9.41 2.53 -26.02
C GLN A 271 9.32 1.07 -26.46
N GLN A 272 9.30 0.79 -27.75
CA GLN A 272 9.19 -0.59 -28.27
C GLN A 272 10.48 -1.41 -28.15
N LYS A 273 11.64 -0.79 -27.96
CA LYS A 273 12.91 -1.51 -27.82
C LYS A 273 13.11 -1.95 -26.37
N LYS A 274 12.97 -3.26 -26.10
CA LYS A 274 13.35 -3.82 -24.81
C LYS A 274 14.82 -3.54 -24.53
N LYS A 275 15.11 -2.61 -23.62
CA LYS A 275 16.49 -2.36 -23.15
C LYS A 275 16.97 -3.59 -22.35
N ARG A 276 18.18 -4.08 -22.62
CA ARG A 276 18.83 -5.10 -21.79
C ARG A 276 19.33 -4.46 -20.49
N GLY A 277 19.24 -5.18 -19.36
CA GLY A 277 19.67 -4.69 -18.05
C GLY A 277 18.62 -3.88 -17.31
N ILE A 278 19.07 -2.96 -16.43
CA ILE A 278 18.19 -2.11 -15.62
C ILE A 278 17.47 -1.13 -16.54
N SER A 279 16.14 -1.19 -16.55
CA SER A 279 15.30 -0.36 -17.38
C SER A 279 14.61 0.75 -16.57
N ASN A 280 14.22 1.83 -17.25
CA ASN A 280 13.41 2.91 -16.68
C ASN A 280 11.98 2.46 -16.30
N GLN A 281 11.64 1.19 -16.55
CA GLN A 281 10.35 0.58 -16.17
C GLN A 281 10.43 -0.22 -14.86
N GLN A 282 11.47 0.01 -14.05
CA GLN A 282 11.69 -0.64 -12.77
C GLN A 282 11.89 0.39 -11.66
N VAL A 283 11.28 0.13 -10.52
CA VAL A 283 11.49 0.88 -9.27
C VAL A 283 12.68 0.27 -8.57
N CYS A 284 13.66 1.09 -8.25
CA CYS A 284 14.79 0.72 -7.42
C CYS A 284 14.40 0.78 -5.94
N CYS A 285 14.50 -0.34 -5.25
CA CYS A 285 14.32 -0.47 -3.82
C CYS A 285 15.70 -0.72 -3.19
N LEU A 286 16.21 0.26 -2.46
CA LEU A 286 17.48 0.14 -1.76
C LEU A 286 17.28 -0.68 -0.49
N SER A 287 18.12 -1.68 -0.29
CA SER A 287 18.06 -2.57 0.86
C SER A 287 19.43 -2.68 1.54
N CYS A 288 19.41 -2.88 2.83
CA CYS A 288 20.58 -3.15 3.64
C CYS A 288 20.24 -4.11 4.78
N ILE A 289 21.15 -5.01 5.11
CA ILE A 289 21.00 -5.98 6.21
C ILE A 289 22.32 -6.16 6.93
N ASP A 290 22.31 -6.17 8.27
CA ASP A 290 23.50 -6.48 9.07
C ASP A 290 23.43 -7.89 9.67
N ARG A 291 24.50 -8.26 10.39
CA ARG A 291 24.59 -9.56 11.09
C ARG A 291 23.70 -9.67 12.32
N ASN A 292 23.16 -8.55 12.83
CA ASN A 292 22.27 -8.48 13.96
C ASN A 292 20.79 -8.53 13.56
N ASN A 293 20.50 -8.87 12.28
CA ASN A 293 19.16 -8.89 11.72
C ASN A 293 18.48 -7.49 11.74
N ASN A 294 19.27 -6.41 11.64
CA ASN A 294 18.77 -5.10 11.32
C ASN A 294 18.56 -4.98 9.84
N HIS A 295 17.47 -4.39 9.43
CA HIS A 295 17.04 -4.33 8.04
C HIS A 295 16.73 -2.90 7.63
N PHE A 296 17.07 -2.55 6.41
CA PHE A 296 16.61 -1.36 5.71
C PHE A 296 15.99 -1.76 4.37
N LEU A 297 14.86 -1.17 4.03
CA LEU A 297 14.20 -1.41 2.75
C LEU A 297 13.35 -0.21 2.39
N GLN A 298 13.70 0.50 1.33
CA GLN A 298 13.00 1.71 0.89
C GLN A 298 13.01 1.86 -0.63
N THR A 299 11.89 2.31 -1.20
CA THR A 299 11.83 2.76 -2.59
C THR A 299 12.55 4.08 -2.75
N VAL A 300 13.47 4.20 -3.69
CA VAL A 300 14.32 5.40 -3.83
C VAL A 300 14.17 6.12 -5.17
N CYS A 301 14.15 5.40 -6.29
CA CYS A 301 14.05 6.00 -7.62
C CYS A 301 13.49 5.03 -8.65
N VAL A 302 13.36 5.49 -9.88
CA VAL A 302 13.10 4.65 -11.06
C VAL A 302 14.40 4.47 -11.83
N GLY A 303 14.61 3.24 -12.34
CA GLY A 303 15.82 2.91 -13.08
C GLY A 303 17.05 2.82 -12.18
N ARG A 304 18.19 3.23 -12.70
CA ARG A 304 19.49 3.07 -12.03
C ARG A 304 19.65 4.03 -10.84
N ILE A 305 20.16 3.53 -9.73
CA ILE A 305 20.43 4.32 -8.53
C ILE A 305 21.65 5.25 -8.70
N TRP A 306 21.61 6.40 -8.03
CA TRP A 306 22.71 7.39 -7.97
C TRP A 306 23.24 7.49 -6.55
N ALA A 307 24.49 7.98 -6.40
CA ALA A 307 25.12 8.17 -5.10
C ALA A 307 24.29 9.04 -4.15
N SER A 308 23.63 10.07 -4.64
CA SER A 308 22.74 10.94 -3.85
C SER A 308 21.55 10.21 -3.23
N HIS A 309 21.01 9.16 -3.90
CA HIS A 309 19.94 8.35 -3.35
C HIS A 309 20.42 7.47 -2.19
N ILE A 310 21.59 6.83 -2.36
CA ILE A 310 22.23 6.01 -1.32
C ILE A 310 22.59 6.87 -0.12
N GLU A 311 23.20 8.02 -0.36
CA GLU A 311 23.60 8.97 0.68
C GLU A 311 22.40 9.38 1.54
N LYS A 312 21.32 9.86 0.88
CA LYS A 312 20.13 10.32 1.57
C LYS A 312 19.41 9.21 2.35
N ALA A 313 19.41 7.99 1.81
CA ALA A 313 18.64 6.89 2.35
C ALA A 313 19.41 6.11 3.44
N LEU A 314 20.66 5.75 3.22
CA LEU A 314 21.41 4.83 4.10
C LEU A 314 22.36 5.51 5.08
N VAL A 315 23.02 6.61 4.68
CA VAL A 315 24.05 7.22 5.54
C VAL A 315 23.53 7.60 6.93
N PRO A 316 22.27 8.10 7.10
CA PRO A 316 21.73 8.40 8.42
C PRO A 316 21.64 7.20 9.38
N HIS A 317 21.70 5.98 8.84
CA HIS A 317 21.56 4.73 9.59
C HIS A 317 22.89 4.04 9.89
N PHE A 318 24.02 4.59 9.42
CA PHE A 318 25.33 4.01 9.68
C PHE A 318 25.94 4.56 10.97
N SER A 319 26.43 3.67 11.82
CA SER A 319 27.26 4.02 12.97
C SER A 319 28.74 4.11 12.57
N GLU A 320 29.59 4.62 13.46
CA GLU A 320 31.06 4.71 13.24
C GLU A 320 31.69 3.34 12.98
N ASP A 321 31.12 2.26 13.56
CA ASP A 321 31.64 0.89 13.44
C ASP A 321 31.11 0.15 12.20
N THR A 322 30.31 0.80 11.36
CA THR A 322 29.71 0.15 10.20
C THR A 322 30.74 -0.10 9.11
N VAL A 323 30.86 -1.35 8.68
CA VAL A 323 31.63 -1.75 7.47
C VAL A 323 30.61 -2.15 6.39
N LEU A 324 30.57 -1.36 5.33
CA LEU A 324 29.64 -1.58 4.23
C LEU A 324 30.19 -2.61 3.23
N ILE A 325 29.39 -3.63 2.91
CA ILE A 325 29.67 -4.64 1.90
C ILE A 325 28.69 -4.47 0.75
N THR A 326 29.18 -4.29 -0.48
CA THR A 326 28.35 -4.08 -1.67
C THR A 326 28.93 -4.83 -2.87
N ASP A 327 28.16 -4.83 -3.95
CA ASP A 327 28.71 -5.14 -5.28
C ASP A 327 29.69 -4.05 -5.74
N SER A 328 30.22 -4.16 -6.95
CA SER A 328 31.17 -3.21 -7.53
C SER A 328 30.52 -1.92 -8.04
N HIS A 329 29.26 -1.63 -7.72
CA HIS A 329 28.57 -0.45 -8.22
C HIS A 329 29.25 0.86 -7.75
N ARG A 330 29.53 1.75 -8.70
CA ARG A 330 30.33 2.97 -8.48
C ARG A 330 29.70 3.93 -7.45
N ALA A 331 28.36 3.97 -7.38
CA ALA A 331 27.66 4.89 -6.48
C ALA A 331 28.01 4.67 -5.00
N TYR A 332 28.18 3.41 -4.56
CA TYR A 332 28.57 3.10 -3.18
C TYR A 332 29.99 3.61 -2.85
N ARG A 333 30.93 3.45 -3.80
CA ARG A 333 32.30 3.96 -3.62
C ARG A 333 32.31 5.47 -3.44
N THR A 334 31.51 6.19 -4.23
CA THR A 334 31.40 7.65 -4.12
C THR A 334 30.88 8.07 -2.73
N VAL A 335 29.86 7.40 -2.22
CA VAL A 335 29.29 7.69 -0.90
C VAL A 335 30.26 7.30 0.22
N ALA A 336 30.84 6.11 0.15
CA ALA A 336 31.79 5.61 1.15
C ALA A 336 33.00 6.52 1.28
N ASN A 337 33.58 6.98 0.18
CA ASN A 337 34.70 7.91 0.19
C ASN A 337 34.34 9.29 0.82
N LYS A 338 33.13 9.81 0.44
CA LYS A 338 32.65 11.10 0.96
C LYS A 338 32.44 11.08 2.47
N HIS A 339 31.88 10.00 3.00
CA HIS A 339 31.51 9.86 4.41
C HIS A 339 32.52 9.04 5.23
N LYS A 340 33.66 8.65 4.63
CA LYS A 340 34.74 7.85 5.27
C LYS A 340 34.24 6.52 5.83
N ILE A 341 33.25 5.90 5.16
CA ILE A 341 32.68 4.61 5.55
C ILE A 341 33.61 3.50 5.04
N PRO A 342 34.08 2.56 5.89
CA PRO A 342 34.82 1.39 5.46
C PRO A 342 34.00 0.58 4.45
N LEU A 343 34.52 0.40 3.21
CA LEU A 343 33.82 -0.26 2.11
C LEU A 343 34.56 -1.52 1.67
N LYS A 344 33.83 -2.62 1.53
CA LYS A 344 34.27 -3.87 0.91
C LYS A 344 33.40 -4.16 -0.30
N GLN A 345 33.99 -4.13 -1.49
CA GLN A 345 33.27 -4.41 -2.73
C GLN A 345 33.56 -5.83 -3.23
N ILE A 346 32.50 -6.55 -3.56
CA ILE A 346 32.58 -7.87 -4.19
C ILE A 346 32.63 -7.67 -5.71
N PRO A 347 33.69 -8.13 -6.39
CA PRO A 347 33.82 -7.99 -7.84
C PRO A 347 32.67 -8.73 -8.58
N SER A 348 32.23 -8.14 -9.69
CA SER A 348 31.19 -8.76 -10.54
C SER A 348 31.60 -10.19 -10.96
N GLY A 349 30.65 -11.12 -10.90
CA GLY A 349 30.86 -12.53 -11.21
C GLY A 349 31.49 -13.34 -10.08
N LYS A 350 31.81 -12.73 -8.92
CA LYS A 350 32.25 -13.46 -7.72
C LYS A 350 31.17 -13.42 -6.65
N HIS A 351 31.04 -14.51 -5.88
CA HIS A 351 30.10 -14.58 -4.74
C HIS A 351 30.76 -14.11 -3.44
N THR A 352 32.08 -14.15 -3.35
CA THR A 352 32.86 -13.81 -2.16
C THR A 352 34.16 -13.09 -2.54
N SER A 353 34.68 -12.26 -1.64
CA SER A 353 35.97 -11.60 -1.78
C SER A 353 36.55 -11.29 -0.39
N GLY A 354 37.75 -11.81 -0.10
CA GLY A 354 38.45 -11.54 1.17
C GLY A 354 37.65 -11.93 2.43
N GLY A 355 36.88 -13.01 2.38
CA GLY A 355 36.02 -13.46 3.50
C GLY A 355 34.66 -12.76 3.59
N TYR A 356 34.38 -11.80 2.71
CA TYR A 356 33.09 -11.10 2.65
C TYR A 356 32.20 -11.69 1.56
N SER A 357 30.89 -11.64 1.74
CA SER A 357 29.88 -12.12 0.78
C SER A 357 28.65 -11.21 0.78
N LEU A 358 27.82 -11.35 -0.26
CA LEU A 358 26.47 -10.74 -0.36
C LEU A 358 25.37 -11.80 -0.19
N GLY A 359 25.67 -12.90 0.51
CA GLY A 359 24.74 -14.02 0.65
C GLY A 359 23.47 -13.67 1.41
N HIS A 360 23.55 -12.84 2.45
CA HIS A 360 22.39 -12.46 3.27
C HIS A 360 21.46 -11.52 2.50
N ILE A 361 22.02 -10.50 1.82
CA ILE A 361 21.21 -9.56 1.05
C ILE A 361 20.55 -10.25 -0.16
N ASN A 362 21.26 -11.18 -0.82
CA ASN A 362 20.68 -11.97 -1.90
C ASN A 362 19.52 -12.87 -1.43
N GLY A 363 19.67 -13.52 -0.27
CA GLY A 363 18.59 -14.27 0.38
C GLY A 363 17.40 -13.37 0.74
N TYR A 364 17.68 -12.17 1.24
CA TYR A 364 16.64 -11.19 1.53
C TYR A 364 15.87 -10.76 0.28
N HIS A 365 16.56 -10.53 -0.86
CA HIS A 365 15.93 -10.21 -2.15
C HIS A 365 15.08 -11.37 -2.69
N HIS A 366 15.51 -12.61 -2.47
CA HIS A 366 14.70 -13.78 -2.81
C HIS A 366 13.40 -13.79 -2.01
N ASN A 367 13.47 -13.59 -0.69
CA ASN A 367 12.29 -13.51 0.18
C ASN A 367 11.35 -12.36 -0.23
N ILE A 368 11.89 -11.18 -0.62
CA ILE A 368 11.07 -10.07 -1.16
C ILE A 368 10.34 -10.52 -2.42
N SER A 369 11.03 -11.21 -3.33
CA SER A 369 10.45 -11.67 -4.60
C SER A 369 9.30 -12.63 -4.37
N ASP A 370 9.49 -13.62 -3.50
CA ASP A 370 8.45 -14.60 -3.15
C ASP A 370 7.24 -13.94 -2.49
N PHE A 371 7.50 -13.03 -1.54
CA PHE A 371 6.45 -12.25 -0.91
C PHE A 371 5.65 -11.41 -1.93
N MET A 372 6.34 -10.68 -2.80
CA MET A 372 5.69 -9.81 -3.80
C MET A 372 4.92 -10.62 -4.85
N TYR A 373 5.35 -11.84 -5.15
CA TYR A 373 4.65 -12.76 -6.05
C TYR A 373 3.23 -13.07 -5.58
N LEU A 374 3.00 -13.22 -4.27
CA LEU A 374 1.68 -13.50 -3.67
C LEU A 374 0.63 -12.43 -3.99
N TYR A 375 1.05 -11.19 -4.27
CA TYR A 375 0.14 -10.08 -4.53
C TYR A 375 -0.15 -9.82 -6.01
N HIS A 376 0.43 -10.60 -6.94
CA HIS A 376 0.18 -10.52 -8.38
C HIS A 376 0.27 -9.11 -8.98
N GLY A 377 1.25 -8.35 -8.54
CA GLY A 377 1.55 -7.00 -8.98
C GLY A 377 0.88 -5.90 -8.14
N VAL A 378 1.71 -5.10 -7.53
CA VAL A 378 1.36 -3.96 -6.68
C VAL A 378 1.53 -2.67 -7.48
N SER A 379 0.61 -1.71 -7.29
CA SER A 379 0.79 -0.37 -7.83
C SER A 379 1.99 0.32 -7.17
N SER A 380 2.83 0.97 -7.97
CA SER A 380 4.06 1.62 -7.48
C SER A 380 3.78 2.68 -6.40
N LYS A 381 2.63 3.32 -6.39
CA LYS A 381 2.24 4.26 -5.31
C LYS A 381 2.02 3.59 -3.95
N PHE A 382 1.85 2.26 -3.91
CA PHE A 382 1.67 1.48 -2.69
C PHE A 382 2.85 0.54 -2.43
N LEU A 383 3.88 0.55 -3.27
CA LEU A 383 5.00 -0.38 -3.15
C LEU A 383 5.66 -0.30 -1.78
N ASP A 384 5.95 0.91 -1.28
CA ASP A 384 6.49 1.15 0.06
C ASP A 384 5.61 0.57 1.20
N TYR A 385 4.29 0.54 1.02
CA TYR A 385 3.37 -0.08 1.99
C TYR A 385 3.52 -1.60 2.06
N TYR A 386 3.70 -2.25 0.89
CA TYR A 386 3.90 -3.70 0.86
C TYR A 386 5.32 -4.08 1.29
N LEU A 387 6.32 -3.26 1.00
CA LEU A 387 7.67 -3.44 1.54
C LEU A 387 7.70 -3.29 3.06
N ALA A 388 6.92 -2.39 3.63
CA ALA A 388 6.77 -2.27 5.08
C ALA A 388 6.05 -3.48 5.70
N LEU A 389 5.08 -4.07 5.00
CA LEU A 389 4.44 -5.32 5.42
C LEU A 389 5.44 -6.49 5.39
N PHE A 390 6.25 -6.60 4.33
CA PHE A 390 7.33 -7.56 4.24
C PHE A 390 8.34 -7.40 5.38
N TYR A 391 8.82 -6.17 5.60
CA TYR A 391 9.74 -5.86 6.70
C TYR A 391 9.17 -6.30 8.06
N TRP A 392 7.88 -6.04 8.32
CA TRP A 392 7.22 -6.49 9.55
C TRP A 392 7.26 -8.00 9.71
N ILE A 393 6.96 -8.75 8.63
CA ILE A 393 6.97 -10.22 8.64
C ILE A 393 8.37 -10.76 8.94
N GLU A 394 9.39 -10.23 8.28
CA GLU A 394 10.79 -10.65 8.49
C GLU A 394 11.27 -10.37 9.92
N LYS A 395 11.00 -9.19 10.46
CA LYS A 395 11.37 -8.83 11.85
C LYS A 395 10.65 -9.70 12.89
N ASN A 396 9.46 -10.16 12.61
CA ASN A 396 8.62 -10.92 13.53
C ASN A 396 8.46 -12.40 13.13
N LYS A 397 9.34 -12.94 12.28
CA LYS A 397 9.23 -14.32 11.78
C LYS A 397 9.30 -15.40 12.87
N HIS A 398 9.80 -15.05 14.06
CA HIS A 398 9.79 -15.90 15.25
C HIS A 398 8.41 -16.03 15.90
N LYS A 399 7.45 -15.16 15.58
CA LYS A 399 6.07 -15.15 16.09
C LYS A 399 5.12 -15.79 15.07
N SER A 400 4.08 -16.46 15.55
CA SER A 400 2.98 -16.91 14.69
C SER A 400 2.26 -15.73 14.05
N TYR A 401 1.60 -15.95 12.91
CA TYR A 401 0.80 -14.89 12.25
C TYR A 401 -0.34 -14.36 13.13
N LEU A 402 -0.84 -15.16 14.05
CA LEU A 402 -1.86 -14.72 15.00
C LEU A 402 -1.29 -13.74 16.04
N GLU A 403 -0.12 -14.04 16.61
CA GLU A 403 0.58 -13.14 17.53
C GLU A 403 0.95 -11.83 16.84
N GLN A 404 1.49 -11.89 15.61
CA GLN A 404 1.76 -10.70 14.81
C GLN A 404 0.48 -9.89 14.54
N ALA A 405 -0.67 -10.55 14.32
CA ALA A 405 -1.94 -9.87 14.14
C ALA A 405 -2.40 -9.14 15.40
N TYR A 406 -2.15 -9.68 16.58
CA TYR A 406 -2.42 -8.99 17.86
C TYR A 406 -1.49 -7.78 18.07
N ASP A 407 -0.22 -7.89 17.72
CA ASP A 407 0.71 -6.77 17.78
C ASP A 407 0.26 -5.64 16.84
N ILE A 408 -0.12 -5.98 15.61
CA ILE A 408 -0.63 -5.00 14.63
C ILE A 408 -1.93 -4.34 15.11
N ILE A 409 -2.87 -5.10 15.69
CA ILE A 409 -4.12 -4.52 16.21
C ILE A 409 -3.84 -3.53 17.34
N THR A 410 -2.83 -3.81 18.17
CA THR A 410 -2.38 -2.89 19.21
C THR A 410 -1.79 -1.62 18.61
N LEU A 411 -0.93 -1.73 17.59
CA LEU A 411 -0.43 -0.57 16.85
C LEU A 411 -1.57 0.24 16.22
N LEU A 412 -2.56 -0.40 15.60
CA LEU A 412 -3.74 0.26 15.03
C LEU A 412 -4.57 1.01 16.08
N SER A 413 -4.62 0.49 17.32
CA SER A 413 -5.31 1.14 18.43
C SER A 413 -4.58 2.37 18.95
N ASN A 414 -3.25 2.36 18.90
CA ASN A 414 -2.39 3.41 19.45
C ASN A 414 -2.11 4.56 18.47
N GLN A 415 -2.32 4.34 17.17
CA GLN A 415 -2.08 5.37 16.15
C GLN A 415 -3.19 6.43 16.12
N ALA A 416 -2.80 7.69 16.29
CA ALA A 416 -3.71 8.84 16.39
C ALA A 416 -4.31 9.32 15.06
N LYS A 417 -3.80 8.90 13.91
CA LYS A 417 -4.23 9.41 12.60
C LYS A 417 -5.19 8.47 11.89
N LYS A 418 -6.44 8.94 11.76
CA LYS A 418 -7.38 8.40 10.78
C LYS A 418 -6.89 8.74 9.36
N ILE A 419 -6.62 7.73 8.55
CA ILE A 419 -6.39 7.91 7.12
C ILE A 419 -7.73 7.71 6.41
N PRO A 420 -8.37 8.78 5.89
CA PRO A 420 -9.62 8.64 5.13
C PRO A 420 -9.36 7.84 3.85
N LEU A 421 -10.38 7.10 3.39
CA LEU A 421 -10.27 6.21 2.23
C LEU A 421 -9.89 6.94 0.93
N ASN A 422 -10.35 8.17 0.76
CA ASN A 422 -9.99 9.00 -0.39
C ASN A 422 -8.50 9.32 -0.43
N LYS A 423 -7.80 9.48 0.71
CA LYS A 423 -6.36 9.71 0.74
C LYS A 423 -5.53 8.56 0.13
N PHE A 424 -6.06 7.34 0.10
CA PHE A 424 -5.38 6.24 -0.60
C PHE A 424 -5.49 6.36 -2.13
N LYS A 425 -6.57 6.94 -2.66
CA LYS A 425 -6.69 7.20 -4.10
C LYS A 425 -5.68 8.24 -4.55
N ASP A 426 -5.48 9.27 -3.74
CA ASP A 426 -4.66 10.44 -4.02
C ASP A 426 -3.24 10.31 -3.42
N LYS A 427 -2.84 9.11 -2.95
CA LYS A 427 -1.49 8.88 -2.43
C LYS A 427 -0.47 9.16 -3.54
N PRO A 428 0.45 10.11 -3.34
CA PRO A 428 1.51 10.36 -4.29
C PRO A 428 2.48 9.18 -4.34
N ILE A 429 3.24 9.08 -5.42
CA ILE A 429 4.40 8.21 -5.51
C ILE A 429 5.49 8.79 -4.62
N SER A 430 6.11 7.96 -3.80
CA SER A 430 7.02 8.37 -2.72
C SER A 430 8.50 8.47 -3.15
N PHE A 431 8.83 8.02 -4.36
CA PHE A 431 10.20 7.96 -4.87
C PHE A 431 10.39 8.85 -6.10
N ASP A 432 11.65 9.10 -6.47
CA ASP A 432 12.01 9.97 -7.60
C ASP A 432 11.66 9.32 -8.95
N LEU A 433 10.90 10.05 -9.76
CA LEU A 433 10.48 9.64 -11.10
C LEU A 433 11.38 10.18 -12.23
N LYS A 434 12.40 11.00 -11.92
CA LYS A 434 13.27 11.61 -12.94
C LYS A 434 13.95 10.60 -13.86
N GLY A 435 14.25 9.41 -13.34
CA GLY A 435 14.81 8.31 -14.12
C GLY A 435 13.90 7.77 -15.23
N LEU A 436 12.62 8.15 -15.28
CA LEU A 436 11.72 7.77 -16.39
C LEU A 436 12.01 8.51 -17.68
N LEU A 437 12.56 9.73 -17.58
CA LEU A 437 12.79 10.63 -18.70
C LEU A 437 14.23 10.55 -19.24
N SER A 438 15.09 9.72 -18.60
CA SER A 438 16.47 9.45 -19.01
C SER A 438 16.58 8.11 -19.83
#